data_f38915b9cc243740970ed1fae1d9fc44
#
_entry.id   f38915b9cc243740970ed1fae1d9fc44
#
_cell.length_a   1.000
_cell.length_b   1.000
_cell.length_c   1.000
_cell.angle_alpha   90.00
_cell.angle_beta   90.00
_cell.angle_gamma   90.00
#
_symmetry.space_group_name_H-M   'P 1'
#
loop_
_entity.id
_entity.type
_entity.pdbx_description
1 polymer ?
#
loop_
_entity_poly.entity_id
_entity_poly.type
_entity_poly.pdbx_seq_one_letter_code
_entity_poly.pdbx_strand_id
1 'polypeptide(L)'
;MNLSNEARVIQSLFYIQDKKTQLKVPFILNRAQRFLDKEEAPRIIIAKARQKGFSSAILAKFGVRCLGKEGTHAVVMSHEAGATQRLLDKVQYYLRHIRGPKPVYGRNSRNELYFPKLESTYYIGTAGAKAFGRGDWITDLHCSEYAWWEDTIRHQAGIFQAVPMTGRIVIESTGNGRNNDFYYIWKHADDMGYKRLFCPWFIDDEYTLPCTEWKPDCPKYNGYLLDLQHKFKLSDRHMKWYEQKFKELREDLKLMQQEYPSEPEECFQATGGALFHVEGTFSPSWKTERVEGYYVNWLVTHPLPSMDYVIGCDPSGGTGNDDTAIQVFCCQTGEQVLELFNPHINPIECGRLLVKVGEKYNKAYIIVEGNNHGAAVVPWLKENYDRQRIYKSKMATASSPPKYGWWNSSISKHALVGLILNEIPQTIFYGKQTVDELNSFEETPEGRLEGKSDNCVIASGLAMIGLKKFFYLRGQHIPKPIVVEKPRNYMSYTFEEVYDQISKKGRGRGFYGPQVGWGYPNR
;
A
#
# COMPACT_ATOMS: atom_id res chain seq x y z
N MET A 1 -35.13 6.41 -1.82
CA MET A 1 -33.88 6.43 -2.61
C MET A 1 -34.10 5.59 -3.86
N ASN A 2 -33.85 6.16 -5.04
CA ASN A 2 -34.03 5.44 -6.29
C ASN A 2 -32.97 4.37 -6.46
N LEU A 3 -33.39 3.13 -6.71
CA LEU A 3 -32.53 2.00 -7.04
C LEU A 3 -32.19 2.02 -8.54
N SER A 4 -31.02 1.48 -8.90
CA SER A 4 -30.68 1.22 -10.29
C SER A 4 -31.68 0.23 -10.94
N ASN A 5 -31.72 0.17 -12.26
CA ASN A 5 -32.56 -0.82 -12.95
C ASN A 5 -32.12 -2.25 -12.59
N GLU A 6 -30.82 -2.52 -12.51
CA GLU A 6 -30.29 -3.82 -12.11
C GLU A 6 -30.76 -4.21 -10.68
N ALA A 7 -30.69 -3.27 -9.72
CA ALA A 7 -31.15 -3.53 -8.36
C ALA A 7 -32.68 -3.78 -8.26
N ARG A 8 -33.47 -3.07 -9.06
CA ARG A 8 -34.93 -3.35 -9.16
C ARG A 8 -35.20 -4.75 -9.69
N VAL A 9 -34.46 -5.17 -10.71
CA VAL A 9 -34.57 -6.53 -11.27
C VAL A 9 -34.16 -7.57 -10.22
N ILE A 10 -33.04 -7.36 -9.52
CA ILE A 10 -32.59 -8.26 -8.44
C ILE A 10 -33.71 -8.43 -7.39
N GLN A 11 -34.24 -7.33 -6.86
CA GLN A 11 -35.26 -7.40 -5.83
C GLN A 11 -36.58 -8.02 -6.29
N SER A 12 -36.92 -7.89 -7.57
CA SER A 12 -38.13 -8.47 -8.13
C SER A 12 -38.02 -9.94 -8.50
N LEU A 13 -36.80 -10.39 -8.92
CA LEU A 13 -36.63 -11.73 -9.48
C LEU A 13 -35.89 -12.71 -8.57
N PHE A 14 -34.94 -12.24 -7.76
CA PHE A 14 -34.04 -13.15 -7.05
C PHE A 14 -34.46 -13.41 -5.61
N TYR A 15 -34.08 -14.58 -5.15
CA TYR A 15 -34.15 -15.01 -3.76
C TYR A 15 -32.75 -15.32 -3.24
N ILE A 16 -32.54 -15.10 -1.97
CA ILE A 16 -31.36 -15.51 -1.24
C ILE A 16 -31.75 -16.45 -0.09
N GLN A 17 -30.77 -17.18 0.41
CA GLN A 17 -30.89 -17.87 1.68
C GLN A 17 -30.49 -16.90 2.80
N ASP A 18 -31.40 -16.64 3.71
CA ASP A 18 -31.14 -15.78 4.86
C ASP A 18 -30.15 -16.47 5.81
N LYS A 19 -29.10 -15.76 6.22
CA LYS A 19 -28.02 -16.36 7.01
C LYS A 19 -28.42 -16.73 8.45
N LYS A 20 -29.46 -16.10 8.99
CA LYS A 20 -29.92 -16.36 10.38
C LYS A 20 -30.95 -17.49 10.43
N THR A 21 -31.91 -17.43 9.53
CA THR A 21 -33.04 -18.38 9.52
C THR A 21 -32.83 -19.56 8.57
N GLN A 22 -31.84 -19.48 7.68
CA GLN A 22 -31.58 -20.41 6.57
C GLN A 22 -32.76 -20.54 5.58
N LEU A 23 -33.77 -19.72 5.70
CA LEU A 23 -34.94 -19.75 4.85
C LEU A 23 -34.68 -19.00 3.54
N LYS A 24 -35.43 -19.39 2.49
CA LYS A 24 -35.48 -18.68 1.23
C LYS A 24 -36.29 -17.40 1.40
N VAL A 25 -35.64 -16.25 1.20
CA VAL A 25 -36.25 -14.91 1.28
C VAL A 25 -36.00 -14.12 0.00
N PRO A 26 -36.86 -13.13 -0.34
CA PRO A 26 -36.57 -12.21 -1.44
C PRO A 26 -35.24 -11.51 -1.25
N PHE A 27 -34.50 -11.28 -2.34
CA PHE A 27 -33.23 -10.56 -2.26
C PHE A 27 -33.48 -9.04 -2.14
N ILE A 28 -33.66 -8.56 -0.94
CA ILE A 28 -33.77 -7.13 -0.66
C ILE A 28 -32.40 -6.58 -0.32
N LEU A 29 -31.94 -5.56 -1.05
CA LEU A 29 -30.64 -4.94 -0.83
C LEU A 29 -30.60 -4.23 0.54
N ASN A 30 -29.59 -4.56 1.36
CA ASN A 30 -29.30 -3.86 2.62
C ASN A 30 -28.70 -2.46 2.35
N ARG A 31 -28.38 -1.69 3.39
CA ARG A 31 -27.84 -0.33 3.25
C ARG A 31 -26.49 -0.31 2.53
N ALA A 32 -25.57 -1.23 2.87
CA ALA A 32 -24.28 -1.35 2.23
C ALA A 32 -24.40 -1.68 0.72
N GLN A 33 -25.27 -2.60 0.36
CA GLN A 33 -25.52 -2.97 -1.02
C GLN A 33 -26.19 -1.84 -1.82
N ARG A 34 -27.08 -1.06 -1.20
CA ARG A 34 -27.66 0.14 -1.81
C ARG A 34 -26.62 1.26 -1.97
N PHE A 35 -25.63 1.33 -1.08
CA PHE A 35 -24.52 2.26 -1.24
C PHE A 35 -23.70 1.91 -2.48
N LEU A 36 -23.35 0.64 -2.68
CA LEU A 36 -22.71 0.17 -3.91
C LEU A 36 -23.57 0.38 -5.16
N ASP A 37 -24.89 0.20 -5.04
CA ASP A 37 -25.82 0.31 -6.17
C ASP A 37 -25.87 1.71 -6.80
N LYS A 38 -25.53 2.74 -6.05
CA LYS A 38 -25.46 4.13 -6.51
C LYS A 38 -24.21 4.44 -7.33
N GLU A 39 -23.22 3.58 -7.27
CA GLU A 39 -21.97 3.81 -7.96
C GLU A 39 -22.05 3.29 -9.40
N GLU A 40 -21.80 4.19 -10.35
CA GLU A 40 -21.88 3.91 -11.78
C GLU A 40 -20.52 3.77 -12.45
N ALA A 41 -19.43 4.09 -11.74
CA ALA A 41 -18.09 3.99 -12.28
C ALA A 41 -17.80 2.57 -12.81
N PRO A 42 -17.17 2.43 -13.98
CA PRO A 42 -16.89 1.12 -14.55
C PRO A 42 -15.80 0.37 -13.78
N ARG A 43 -14.90 1.09 -13.11
CA ARG A 43 -13.82 0.52 -12.32
C ARG A 43 -13.94 0.97 -10.87
N ILE A 44 -14.12 0.01 -9.97
CA ILE A 44 -14.38 0.28 -8.55
C ILE A 44 -13.46 -0.58 -7.70
N ILE A 45 -12.87 0.02 -6.68
CA ILE A 45 -12.18 -0.69 -5.60
C ILE A 45 -12.89 -0.43 -4.27
N ILE A 46 -13.20 -1.49 -3.52
CA ILE A 46 -14.03 -1.45 -2.32
C ILE A 46 -13.26 -1.98 -1.13
N ALA A 47 -12.92 -1.10 -0.18
CA ALA A 47 -12.48 -1.49 1.14
C ALA A 47 -13.70 -1.56 2.09
N LYS A 48 -13.89 -2.66 2.76
CA LYS A 48 -15.13 -2.95 3.48
C LYS A 48 -14.91 -3.68 4.79
N ALA A 49 -15.82 -3.47 5.73
CA ALA A 49 -15.95 -4.38 6.85
C ALA A 49 -16.46 -5.78 6.41
N ARG A 50 -16.13 -6.78 7.19
CA ARG A 50 -16.50 -8.17 6.94
C ARG A 50 -18.02 -8.35 6.80
N GLN A 51 -18.44 -9.28 5.94
CA GLN A 51 -19.83 -9.76 5.79
C GLN A 51 -20.90 -8.69 5.44
N LYS A 52 -20.55 -7.62 4.73
CA LYS A 52 -21.49 -6.57 4.28
C LYS A 52 -22.34 -6.97 3.06
N GLY A 53 -22.14 -8.17 2.53
CA GLY A 53 -22.94 -8.70 1.42
C GLY A 53 -22.59 -8.11 0.05
N PHE A 54 -21.47 -7.40 -0.10
CA PHE A 54 -21.05 -6.83 -1.39
C PHE A 54 -20.88 -7.89 -2.47
N SER A 55 -20.14 -8.98 -2.17
CA SER A 55 -19.97 -10.08 -3.13
C SER A 55 -21.33 -10.62 -3.60
N SER A 56 -22.31 -10.78 -2.71
CA SER A 56 -23.65 -11.26 -3.08
C SER A 56 -24.38 -10.29 -4.03
N ALA A 57 -24.27 -8.99 -3.79
CA ALA A 57 -24.88 -7.98 -4.68
C ALA A 57 -24.20 -7.92 -6.05
N ILE A 58 -22.86 -7.98 -6.09
CA ILE A 58 -22.10 -7.96 -7.35
C ILE A 58 -22.41 -9.22 -8.17
N LEU A 59 -22.43 -10.39 -7.53
CA LEU A 59 -22.81 -11.65 -8.16
C LEU A 59 -24.21 -11.57 -8.78
N ALA A 60 -25.19 -11.01 -8.05
CA ALA A 60 -26.54 -10.83 -8.54
C ALA A 60 -26.62 -9.84 -9.71
N LYS A 61 -25.90 -8.70 -9.65
CA LYS A 61 -25.81 -7.72 -10.74
C LYS A 61 -25.27 -8.36 -12.01
N PHE A 62 -24.18 -9.11 -11.91
CA PHE A 62 -23.60 -9.83 -13.06
C PHE A 62 -24.54 -10.91 -13.60
N GLY A 63 -25.27 -11.61 -12.73
CA GLY A 63 -26.33 -12.54 -13.12
C GLY A 63 -27.44 -11.86 -13.92
N VAL A 64 -27.92 -10.70 -13.46
CA VAL A 64 -28.93 -9.91 -14.20
C VAL A 64 -28.41 -9.49 -15.57
N ARG A 65 -27.15 -9.08 -15.67
CA ARG A 65 -26.54 -8.67 -16.95
C ARG A 65 -26.44 -9.83 -17.92
N CYS A 66 -26.02 -11.03 -17.45
CA CYS A 66 -25.99 -12.24 -18.30
C CYS A 66 -27.37 -12.68 -18.76
N LEU A 67 -28.45 -12.36 -18.01
CA LEU A 67 -29.82 -12.70 -18.38
C LEU A 67 -30.53 -11.62 -19.19
N GLY A 68 -29.97 -10.41 -19.29
CA GLY A 68 -30.64 -9.26 -19.89
C GLY A 68 -29.87 -8.58 -21.02
N LYS A 69 -28.60 -8.89 -21.22
CA LYS A 69 -27.75 -8.25 -22.23
C LYS A 69 -26.97 -9.31 -23.01
N GLU A 70 -27.15 -9.31 -24.32
CA GLU A 70 -26.42 -10.17 -25.25
C GLU A 70 -24.91 -9.95 -25.17
N GLY A 71 -24.13 -11.02 -25.32
CA GLY A 71 -22.67 -10.99 -25.31
C GLY A 71 -22.05 -10.57 -23.99
N THR A 72 -22.73 -10.79 -22.86
CA THR A 72 -22.16 -10.53 -21.53
C THR A 72 -21.25 -11.67 -21.12
N HIS A 73 -19.97 -11.38 -20.91
CA HIS A 73 -18.98 -12.31 -20.36
C HIS A 73 -18.58 -11.86 -18.96
N ALA A 74 -19.29 -12.35 -17.96
CA ALA A 74 -19.05 -12.06 -16.55
C ALA A 74 -18.08 -13.07 -15.95
N VAL A 75 -17.03 -12.58 -15.32
CA VAL A 75 -16.00 -13.38 -14.66
C VAL A 75 -15.92 -13.01 -13.19
N VAL A 76 -15.95 -13.99 -12.32
CA VAL A 76 -15.79 -13.81 -10.88
C VAL A 76 -14.61 -14.63 -10.41
N MET A 77 -13.74 -14.02 -9.63
CA MET A 77 -12.54 -14.68 -9.11
C MET A 77 -12.41 -14.49 -7.60
N SER A 78 -11.84 -15.48 -6.94
CA SER A 78 -11.52 -15.44 -5.50
C SER A 78 -10.15 -16.07 -5.23
N HIS A 79 -9.62 -15.88 -4.04
CA HIS A 79 -8.28 -16.30 -3.63
C HIS A 79 -8.10 -17.83 -3.57
N GLU A 80 -9.15 -18.60 -3.27
CA GLU A 80 -9.07 -20.06 -3.15
C GLU A 80 -10.24 -20.79 -3.86
N ALA A 81 -10.03 -22.05 -4.22
CA ALA A 81 -11.02 -22.85 -4.93
C ALA A 81 -12.32 -23.06 -4.14
N GLY A 82 -12.24 -23.26 -2.84
CA GLY A 82 -13.41 -23.42 -1.97
C GLY A 82 -14.25 -22.15 -1.88
N ALA A 83 -13.61 -20.99 -1.78
CA ALA A 83 -14.30 -19.68 -1.80
C ALA A 83 -14.96 -19.45 -3.16
N THR A 84 -14.25 -19.75 -4.25
CA THR A 84 -14.74 -19.67 -5.63
C THR A 84 -16.01 -20.50 -5.83
N GLN A 85 -16.02 -21.75 -5.38
CA GLN A 85 -17.19 -22.62 -5.49
C GLN A 85 -18.39 -22.05 -4.71
N ARG A 86 -18.19 -21.55 -3.49
CA ARG A 86 -19.25 -20.92 -2.70
C ARG A 86 -19.88 -19.69 -3.39
N LEU A 87 -19.10 -18.96 -4.20
CA LEU A 87 -19.63 -17.84 -4.98
C LEU A 87 -20.52 -18.34 -6.12
N LEU A 88 -20.12 -19.41 -6.82
CA LEU A 88 -20.96 -20.02 -7.86
C LEU A 88 -22.26 -20.62 -7.28
N ASP A 89 -22.18 -21.29 -6.14
CA ASP A 89 -23.35 -21.85 -5.47
C ASP A 89 -24.41 -20.76 -5.17
N LYS A 90 -23.97 -19.56 -4.79
CA LYS A 90 -24.89 -18.41 -4.61
C LYS A 90 -25.56 -18.01 -5.92
N VAL A 91 -24.80 -17.88 -7.01
CA VAL A 91 -25.36 -17.53 -8.33
C VAL A 91 -26.34 -18.60 -8.80
N GLN A 92 -25.97 -19.89 -8.68
CA GLN A 92 -26.86 -21.00 -8.99
C GLN A 92 -28.11 -21.00 -8.12
N TYR A 93 -27.98 -20.60 -6.84
CA TYR A 93 -29.15 -20.44 -5.95
C TYR A 93 -30.10 -19.37 -6.46
N TYR A 94 -29.60 -18.18 -6.86
CA TYR A 94 -30.41 -17.08 -7.42
C TYR A 94 -31.16 -17.56 -8.67
N LEU A 95 -30.46 -18.18 -9.59
CA LEU A 95 -31.02 -18.64 -10.87
C LEU A 95 -31.98 -19.81 -10.71
N ARG A 96 -31.72 -20.73 -9.77
CA ARG A 96 -32.62 -21.86 -9.47
C ARG A 96 -33.94 -21.39 -8.86
N HIS A 97 -33.90 -20.33 -8.07
CA HIS A 97 -35.04 -19.80 -7.36
C HIS A 97 -35.63 -18.51 -7.98
N ILE A 98 -35.20 -18.15 -9.21
CA ILE A 98 -35.70 -16.97 -9.89
C ILE A 98 -37.22 -16.98 -10.03
N ARG A 99 -37.87 -15.84 -9.88
CA ARG A 99 -39.29 -15.65 -10.18
C ARG A 99 -39.49 -15.60 -11.70
N GLY A 100 -40.47 -16.35 -12.21
CA GLY A 100 -40.77 -16.42 -13.63
C GLY A 100 -40.05 -17.55 -14.36
N PRO A 101 -39.85 -17.43 -15.68
CA PRO A 101 -39.24 -18.48 -16.48
C PRO A 101 -37.81 -18.78 -16.02
N LYS A 102 -37.47 -20.05 -15.96
CA LYS A 102 -36.12 -20.50 -15.64
C LYS A 102 -35.18 -20.24 -16.82
N PRO A 103 -33.92 -19.81 -16.55
CA PRO A 103 -32.94 -19.69 -17.63
C PRO A 103 -32.63 -21.03 -18.26
N VAL A 104 -32.46 -21.02 -19.59
CA VAL A 104 -32.01 -22.18 -20.34
C VAL A 104 -30.48 -22.14 -20.42
N TYR A 105 -29.84 -23.24 -20.09
CA TYR A 105 -28.39 -23.40 -20.12
C TYR A 105 -27.94 -24.19 -21.33
N GLY A 106 -26.96 -23.68 -22.07
CA GLY A 106 -26.18 -24.48 -23.03
C GLY A 106 -25.06 -25.24 -22.30
N ARG A 107 -24.46 -24.66 -21.28
CA ARG A 107 -23.54 -25.31 -20.35
C ARG A 107 -23.89 -24.93 -18.92
N ASN A 108 -23.81 -25.89 -18.01
CA ASN A 108 -23.96 -25.69 -16.57
C ASN A 108 -22.96 -26.61 -15.88
N SER A 109 -21.74 -26.08 -15.71
CA SER A 109 -20.63 -26.84 -15.14
C SER A 109 -20.24 -26.29 -13.76
N ARG A 110 -19.20 -26.85 -13.17
CA ARG A 110 -18.62 -26.38 -11.91
C ARG A 110 -18.06 -24.95 -11.97
N ASN A 111 -17.71 -24.47 -13.17
CA ASN A 111 -17.04 -23.17 -13.31
C ASN A 111 -17.79 -22.22 -14.27
N GLU A 112 -18.79 -22.69 -15.01
CA GLU A 112 -19.38 -21.94 -16.09
C GLU A 112 -20.88 -22.17 -16.24
N LEU A 113 -21.62 -21.07 -16.44
CA LEU A 113 -23.01 -21.07 -16.88
C LEU A 113 -23.07 -20.33 -18.22
N TYR A 114 -23.48 -21.03 -19.29
CA TYR A 114 -23.66 -20.43 -20.61
C TYR A 114 -25.15 -20.31 -20.97
N PHE A 115 -25.55 -19.12 -21.40
CA PHE A 115 -26.93 -18.77 -21.78
C PHE A 115 -27.02 -18.59 -23.30
N PRO A 116 -27.42 -19.64 -24.06
CA PRO A 116 -27.30 -19.65 -25.52
C PRO A 116 -28.17 -18.62 -26.23
N LYS A 117 -29.31 -18.21 -25.65
CA LYS A 117 -30.18 -17.21 -26.27
C LYS A 117 -29.59 -15.80 -26.31
N LEU A 118 -28.64 -15.51 -25.43
CA LEU A 118 -27.99 -14.20 -25.29
C LEU A 118 -26.48 -14.28 -25.54
N GLU A 119 -26.00 -15.46 -25.94
CA GLU A 119 -24.55 -15.71 -26.09
C GLU A 119 -23.73 -15.21 -24.90
N SER A 120 -24.30 -15.31 -23.70
CA SER A 120 -23.72 -14.77 -22.46
C SER A 120 -23.14 -15.86 -21.61
N THR A 121 -22.07 -15.56 -20.91
CA THR A 121 -21.35 -16.52 -20.05
C THR A 121 -21.14 -15.94 -18.66
N TYR A 122 -21.43 -16.75 -17.65
CA TYR A 122 -21.06 -16.46 -16.27
C TYR A 122 -19.99 -17.46 -15.84
N TYR A 123 -18.77 -17.01 -15.68
CA TYR A 123 -17.64 -17.85 -15.36
C TYR A 123 -17.07 -17.55 -13.98
N ILE A 124 -16.59 -18.59 -13.29
CA ILE A 124 -15.93 -18.47 -12.00
C ILE A 124 -14.57 -19.12 -12.04
N GLY A 125 -13.54 -18.37 -11.61
CA GLY A 125 -12.14 -18.81 -11.59
C GLY A 125 -11.49 -18.58 -10.23
N THR A 126 -10.43 -19.33 -9.97
CA THR A 126 -9.59 -19.15 -8.79
C THR A 126 -8.32 -18.38 -9.20
N ALA A 127 -7.90 -17.43 -8.40
CA ALA A 127 -6.62 -16.76 -8.55
C ALA A 127 -5.49 -17.80 -8.53
N GLY A 128 -4.49 -17.67 -9.42
CA GLY A 128 -3.39 -18.66 -9.54
C GLY A 128 -3.61 -19.74 -10.60
N ALA A 129 -4.80 -19.90 -11.17
CA ALA A 129 -5.00 -20.84 -12.28
C ALA A 129 -4.27 -20.36 -13.55
N LYS A 130 -3.33 -21.18 -14.06
CA LYS A 130 -2.36 -20.82 -15.12
C LYS A 130 -2.94 -20.40 -16.48
N ALA A 131 -4.23 -20.57 -16.74
CA ALA A 131 -4.81 -20.50 -18.09
C ALA A 131 -5.90 -19.45 -18.27
N PHE A 132 -6.11 -18.54 -17.31
CA PHE A 132 -7.24 -17.61 -17.37
C PHE A 132 -6.87 -16.26 -18.00
N GLY A 133 -7.71 -15.75 -18.91
CA GLY A 133 -7.61 -14.40 -19.48
C GLY A 133 -6.75 -14.25 -20.74
N ARG A 134 -6.12 -15.32 -21.24
CA ARG A 134 -5.41 -15.26 -22.52
C ARG A 134 -6.30 -15.80 -23.64
N GLY A 135 -6.88 -14.88 -24.43
CA GLY A 135 -7.72 -15.22 -25.57
C GLY A 135 -9.23 -15.01 -25.35
N ASP A 136 -9.67 -14.74 -24.13
CA ASP A 136 -11.05 -14.40 -23.81
C ASP A 136 -11.21 -12.88 -23.65
N TRP A 137 -12.38 -12.37 -23.98
CA TRP A 137 -12.78 -10.99 -23.68
C TRP A 137 -13.80 -10.99 -22.55
N ILE A 138 -13.64 -10.05 -21.62
CA ILE A 138 -14.42 -10.00 -20.39
C ILE A 138 -15.16 -8.67 -20.35
N THR A 139 -16.48 -8.72 -20.19
CA THR A 139 -17.28 -7.49 -20.05
C THR A 139 -17.38 -7.02 -18.60
N ASP A 140 -17.39 -7.95 -17.66
CA ASP A 140 -17.61 -7.72 -16.24
C ASP A 140 -16.70 -8.63 -15.41
N LEU A 141 -15.75 -8.03 -14.68
CA LEU A 141 -14.81 -8.73 -13.82
C LEU A 141 -15.06 -8.39 -12.35
N HIS A 142 -15.20 -9.39 -11.50
CA HIS A 142 -15.27 -9.25 -10.06
C HIS A 142 -14.12 -10.01 -9.38
N CYS A 143 -13.28 -9.29 -8.66
CA CYS A 143 -12.19 -9.82 -7.84
C CYS A 143 -12.60 -9.77 -6.37
N SER A 144 -12.97 -10.93 -5.80
CA SER A 144 -13.45 -11.05 -4.42
C SER A 144 -12.31 -11.40 -3.48
N GLU A 145 -12.23 -10.71 -2.34
CA GLU A 145 -11.19 -10.83 -1.32
C GLU A 145 -9.76 -10.65 -1.91
N TYR A 146 -9.60 -9.59 -2.72
CA TYR A 146 -8.39 -9.34 -3.51
C TYR A 146 -7.13 -9.09 -2.68
N ALA A 147 -7.25 -8.56 -1.45
CA ALA A 147 -6.11 -8.37 -0.55
C ALA A 147 -5.42 -9.68 -0.14
N TRP A 148 -6.08 -10.83 -0.37
CA TRP A 148 -5.60 -12.17 -0.03
C TRP A 148 -5.09 -12.96 -1.23
N TRP A 149 -5.02 -12.33 -2.41
CA TRP A 149 -4.53 -13.00 -3.60
C TRP A 149 -3.00 -13.03 -3.64
N GLU A 150 -2.45 -14.14 -4.10
CA GLU A 150 -1.03 -14.29 -4.43
C GLU A 150 -0.77 -13.93 -5.90
N ASP A 151 0.48 -13.60 -6.27
CA ASP A 151 0.92 -13.31 -7.65
C ASP A 151 0.03 -12.31 -8.44
N THR A 152 -0.50 -11.31 -7.78
CA THR A 152 -1.49 -10.38 -8.33
C THR A 152 -1.01 -9.60 -9.55
N ILE A 153 0.29 -9.31 -9.68
CA ILE A 153 0.88 -8.64 -10.86
C ILE A 153 0.64 -9.46 -12.13
N ARG A 154 0.80 -10.79 -12.07
CA ARG A 154 0.52 -11.69 -13.20
C ARG A 154 -0.96 -11.71 -13.56
N HIS A 155 -1.84 -11.64 -12.57
CA HIS A 155 -3.28 -11.56 -12.78
C HIS A 155 -3.68 -10.25 -13.42
N GLN A 156 -3.11 -9.13 -12.99
CA GLN A 156 -3.35 -7.82 -13.61
C GLN A 156 -2.90 -7.80 -15.08
N ALA A 157 -1.73 -8.34 -15.38
CA ALA A 157 -1.19 -8.42 -16.74
C ALA A 157 -2.00 -9.35 -17.67
N GLY A 158 -2.75 -10.31 -17.12
CA GLY A 158 -3.58 -11.25 -17.88
C GLY A 158 -5.04 -10.81 -17.92
N ILE A 159 -5.72 -10.97 -16.81
CA ILE A 159 -7.19 -10.88 -16.72
C ILE A 159 -7.69 -9.43 -16.84
N PHE A 160 -7.02 -8.47 -16.20
CA PHE A 160 -7.47 -7.07 -16.26
C PHE A 160 -7.33 -6.48 -17.67
N GLN A 161 -6.33 -6.94 -18.42
CA GLN A 161 -6.15 -6.53 -19.82
C GLN A 161 -7.18 -7.15 -20.77
N ALA A 162 -7.83 -8.24 -20.37
CA ALA A 162 -8.94 -8.84 -21.13
C ALA A 162 -10.26 -8.05 -20.98
N VAL A 163 -10.31 -7.07 -20.05
CA VAL A 163 -11.48 -6.20 -19.84
C VAL A 163 -11.28 -4.89 -20.59
N PRO A 164 -12.09 -4.58 -21.63
CA PRO A 164 -11.99 -3.33 -22.36
C PRO A 164 -12.25 -2.13 -21.46
N MET A 165 -11.87 -0.93 -21.90
CA MET A 165 -12.06 0.30 -21.11
C MET A 165 -13.53 0.57 -20.77
N THR A 166 -14.46 0.10 -21.61
CA THR A 166 -15.91 0.16 -21.40
C THR A 166 -16.45 -0.95 -20.51
N GLY A 167 -15.64 -1.96 -20.21
CA GLY A 167 -16.00 -3.07 -19.33
C GLY A 167 -15.90 -2.69 -17.85
N ARG A 168 -16.48 -3.52 -17.00
CA ARG A 168 -16.52 -3.30 -15.56
C ARG A 168 -15.45 -4.13 -14.83
N ILE A 169 -14.76 -3.50 -13.89
CA ILE A 169 -13.89 -4.18 -12.92
C ILE A 169 -14.34 -3.76 -11.52
N VAL A 170 -14.71 -4.74 -10.70
CA VAL A 170 -15.03 -4.54 -9.29
C VAL A 170 -14.07 -5.35 -8.44
N ILE A 171 -13.24 -4.66 -7.70
CA ILE A 171 -12.29 -5.25 -6.74
C ILE A 171 -12.85 -5.02 -5.34
N GLU A 172 -12.98 -6.06 -4.51
CA GLU A 172 -13.46 -5.88 -3.14
C GLU A 172 -12.69 -6.77 -2.16
N SER A 173 -12.42 -6.23 -0.97
CA SER A 173 -11.77 -6.97 0.11
C SER A 173 -12.02 -6.34 1.48
N THR A 174 -11.85 -7.15 2.55
CA THR A 174 -11.41 -6.65 3.85
C THR A 174 -9.94 -6.26 3.75
N GLY A 175 -9.44 -5.49 4.72
CA GLY A 175 -8.03 -5.15 4.78
C GLY A 175 -7.15 -6.38 5.02
N ASN A 176 -5.91 -6.31 4.55
CA ASN A 176 -4.85 -7.29 4.83
C ASN A 176 -3.49 -6.58 4.84
N GLY A 177 -3.37 -5.53 5.68
CA GLY A 177 -2.14 -4.74 5.75
C GLY A 177 -1.85 -3.91 4.49
N ARG A 178 -0.62 -3.44 4.38
CA ARG A 178 -0.15 -2.56 3.27
C ARG A 178 0.69 -3.28 2.23
N ASN A 179 1.09 -4.54 2.48
CA ASN A 179 2.02 -5.32 1.64
C ASN A 179 1.33 -6.11 0.52
N ASN A 180 0.30 -5.56 -0.10
CA ASN A 180 -0.41 -6.24 -1.17
C ASN A 180 -0.90 -5.26 -2.23
N ASP A 181 -1.27 -5.79 -3.40
CA ASP A 181 -1.73 -4.97 -4.51
C ASP A 181 -3.10 -4.34 -4.31
N PHE A 182 -3.91 -4.85 -3.38
CA PHE A 182 -5.16 -4.20 -3.01
C PHE A 182 -4.90 -2.81 -2.40
N TYR A 183 -3.93 -2.72 -1.48
CA TYR A 183 -3.49 -1.44 -0.94
C TYR A 183 -2.83 -0.56 -2.01
N TYR A 184 -2.01 -1.14 -2.89
CA TYR A 184 -1.38 -0.40 -3.99
C TYR A 184 -2.43 0.25 -4.89
N ILE A 185 -3.42 -0.53 -5.38
CA ILE A 185 -4.52 -0.01 -6.22
C ILE A 185 -5.35 1.01 -5.43
N TRP A 186 -5.64 0.76 -4.16
CA TRP A 186 -6.37 1.70 -3.30
C TRP A 186 -5.68 3.07 -3.21
N LYS A 187 -4.37 3.06 -2.99
CA LYS A 187 -3.55 4.26 -2.85
C LYS A 187 -3.47 5.05 -4.17
N HIS A 188 -3.35 4.36 -5.29
CA HIS A 188 -3.20 4.91 -6.63
C HIS A 188 -4.49 4.85 -7.46
N ALA A 189 -5.65 4.71 -6.82
CA ALA A 189 -6.91 4.48 -7.50
C ALA A 189 -7.25 5.55 -8.53
N ASP A 190 -7.04 6.82 -8.21
CA ASP A 190 -7.35 7.94 -9.09
C ASP A 190 -6.47 7.91 -10.35
N ASP A 191 -5.17 7.63 -10.21
CA ASP A 191 -4.22 7.52 -11.33
C ASP A 191 -4.52 6.29 -12.21
N MET A 192 -5.05 5.22 -11.60
CA MET A 192 -5.40 3.97 -12.28
C MET A 192 -6.85 3.98 -12.82
N GLY A 193 -7.59 5.07 -12.63
CA GLY A 193 -8.98 5.21 -13.08
C GLY A 193 -10.01 4.41 -12.27
N TYR A 194 -9.70 4.07 -11.01
CA TYR A 194 -10.63 3.40 -10.10
C TYR A 194 -11.35 4.39 -9.18
N LYS A 195 -12.65 4.17 -8.98
CA LYS A 195 -13.41 4.82 -7.93
C LYS A 195 -13.24 4.07 -6.62
N ARG A 196 -12.77 4.75 -5.57
CA ARG A 196 -12.69 4.19 -4.21
C ARG A 196 -14.04 4.22 -3.54
N LEU A 197 -14.45 3.11 -2.97
CA LEU A 197 -15.59 3.01 -2.07
C LEU A 197 -15.13 2.41 -0.74
N PHE A 198 -15.48 3.08 0.34
CA PHE A 198 -15.26 2.57 1.69
C PHE A 198 -16.59 2.27 2.37
N CYS A 199 -16.68 1.11 3.02
CA CYS A 199 -17.87 0.68 3.73
C CYS A 199 -17.54 0.36 5.19
N PRO A 200 -17.85 1.27 6.14
CA PRO A 200 -17.60 1.06 7.55
C PRO A 200 -18.49 -0.03 8.13
N TRP A 201 -18.07 -0.58 9.27
CA TRP A 201 -18.80 -1.66 9.94
C TRP A 201 -20.22 -1.26 10.36
N PHE A 202 -20.44 0.00 10.73
CA PHE A 202 -21.71 0.51 11.26
C PHE A 202 -22.71 1.01 10.20
N ILE A 203 -22.46 0.76 8.92
CA ILE A 203 -23.35 1.22 7.84
C ILE A 203 -24.75 0.56 7.93
N ASP A 204 -24.80 -0.65 8.46
CA ASP A 204 -26.03 -1.44 8.63
C ASP A 204 -26.36 -1.63 10.09
N ASP A 205 -27.67 -1.61 10.42
CA ASP A 205 -28.18 -1.89 11.76
C ASP A 205 -28.00 -3.37 12.19
N GLU A 206 -27.48 -4.21 11.31
CA GLU A 206 -27.19 -5.62 11.61
C GLU A 206 -26.13 -5.77 12.71
N TYR A 207 -25.18 -4.83 12.80
CA TYR A 207 -24.11 -4.85 13.80
C TYR A 207 -24.51 -4.06 15.03
N THR A 208 -25.60 -4.50 15.65
CA THR A 208 -26.13 -3.96 16.91
C THR A 208 -26.53 -5.07 17.85
N LEU A 209 -26.42 -4.84 19.15
CA LEU A 209 -26.96 -5.70 20.20
C LEU A 209 -27.94 -4.92 21.09
N PRO A 210 -29.00 -5.57 21.58
CA PRO A 210 -29.91 -4.93 22.51
C PRO A 210 -29.19 -4.48 23.79
N CYS A 211 -29.34 -3.21 24.16
CA CYS A 211 -28.97 -2.66 25.46
C CYS A 211 -29.81 -1.43 25.76
N THR A 212 -29.96 -1.10 27.02
CA THR A 212 -30.64 0.12 27.50
C THR A 212 -29.67 1.27 27.62
N GLU A 213 -28.48 1.00 28.14
CA GLU A 213 -27.36 1.92 28.26
C GLU A 213 -26.08 1.12 28.05
N TRP A 214 -25.10 1.71 27.33
CA TRP A 214 -23.78 1.11 27.16
C TRP A 214 -22.73 1.93 27.91
N LYS A 215 -21.88 1.23 28.64
CA LYS A 215 -20.66 1.79 29.25
C LYS A 215 -19.50 0.90 28.86
N PRO A 216 -18.35 1.45 28.47
CA PRO A 216 -17.20 0.65 28.05
C PRO A 216 -16.67 -0.19 29.22
N ASP A 217 -16.35 -1.45 28.94
CA ASP A 217 -15.81 -2.42 29.88
C ASP A 217 -14.57 -3.12 29.30
N CYS A 218 -13.65 -2.32 28.78
CA CYS A 218 -12.33 -2.71 28.30
C CYS A 218 -11.30 -1.70 28.83
N PRO A 219 -10.81 -1.81 30.07
CA PRO A 219 -10.06 -0.76 30.78
C PRO A 219 -8.94 -0.13 29.97
N LYS A 220 -8.19 -0.93 29.21
CA LYS A 220 -7.10 -0.47 28.35
C LYS A 220 -7.59 0.39 27.17
N TYR A 221 -8.82 0.20 26.71
CA TYR A 221 -9.36 0.79 25.48
C TYR A 221 -10.63 1.62 25.69
N ASN A 222 -11.03 1.88 26.94
CA ASN A 222 -12.24 2.65 27.22
C ASN A 222 -12.23 4.03 26.56
N GLY A 223 -11.09 4.73 26.57
CA GLY A 223 -10.92 6.01 25.88
C GLY A 223 -11.18 5.88 24.38
N TYR A 224 -10.54 4.92 23.72
CA TYR A 224 -10.75 4.65 22.30
C TYR A 224 -12.23 4.36 21.96
N LEU A 225 -12.89 3.53 22.76
CA LEU A 225 -14.29 3.18 22.52
C LEU A 225 -15.24 4.36 22.67
N LEU A 226 -14.98 5.25 23.63
CA LEU A 226 -15.74 6.50 23.79
C LEU A 226 -15.50 7.48 22.64
N ASP A 227 -14.24 7.64 22.23
CA ASP A 227 -13.88 8.47 21.08
C ASP A 227 -14.53 7.96 19.79
N LEU A 228 -14.55 6.64 19.58
CA LEU A 228 -15.21 6.00 18.44
C LEU A 228 -16.71 6.30 18.43
N GLN A 229 -17.39 6.13 19.58
CA GLN A 229 -18.80 6.45 19.72
C GLN A 229 -19.09 7.90 19.37
N HIS A 230 -18.30 8.82 19.93
CA HIS A 230 -18.45 10.26 19.74
C HIS A 230 -18.19 10.69 18.29
N LYS A 231 -17.05 10.24 17.72
CA LYS A 231 -16.61 10.60 16.35
C LYS A 231 -17.65 10.23 15.30
N PHE A 232 -18.22 9.03 15.40
CA PHE A 232 -19.17 8.51 14.40
C PHE A 232 -20.63 8.56 14.85
N LYS A 233 -20.91 9.16 16.00
CA LYS A 233 -22.27 9.29 16.59
C LYS A 233 -22.99 7.94 16.66
N LEU A 234 -22.29 6.92 17.16
CA LEU A 234 -22.80 5.57 17.24
C LEU A 234 -23.76 5.41 18.42
N SER A 235 -24.82 4.62 18.21
CA SER A 235 -25.74 4.29 19.29
C SER A 235 -25.10 3.30 20.27
N ASP A 236 -25.61 3.27 21.50
CA ASP A 236 -25.20 2.29 22.53
C ASP A 236 -25.30 0.84 22.03
N ARG A 237 -26.28 0.55 21.18
CA ARG A 237 -26.47 -0.77 20.58
C ARG A 237 -25.34 -1.14 19.61
N HIS A 238 -24.80 -0.16 18.86
CA HIS A 238 -23.63 -0.37 18.01
C HIS A 238 -22.39 -0.60 18.88
N MET A 239 -22.20 0.23 19.90
CA MET A 239 -21.03 0.12 20.78
C MET A 239 -21.03 -1.18 21.57
N LYS A 240 -22.19 -1.64 22.02
CA LYS A 240 -22.33 -2.94 22.69
C LYS A 240 -21.91 -4.10 21.78
N TRP A 241 -22.29 -4.04 20.51
CA TRP A 241 -21.90 -5.04 19.53
C TRP A 241 -20.38 -4.97 19.24
N TYR A 242 -19.85 -3.77 19.03
CA TYR A 242 -18.43 -3.56 18.72
C TYR A 242 -17.53 -4.05 19.85
N GLU A 243 -17.83 -3.67 21.07
CA GLU A 243 -17.08 -4.10 22.25
C GLU A 243 -17.12 -5.63 22.43
N GLN A 244 -18.29 -6.26 22.22
CA GLN A 244 -18.39 -7.71 22.29
C GLN A 244 -17.52 -8.39 21.23
N LYS A 245 -17.52 -7.88 19.98
CA LYS A 245 -16.65 -8.39 18.93
C LYS A 245 -15.18 -8.16 19.25
N PHE A 246 -14.85 -7.03 19.82
CA PHE A 246 -13.50 -6.71 20.26
C PHE A 246 -12.99 -7.72 21.31
N LYS A 247 -13.82 -8.05 22.29
CA LYS A 247 -13.51 -9.11 23.28
C LYS A 247 -13.38 -10.50 22.64
N GLU A 248 -14.23 -10.85 21.66
CA GLU A 248 -14.13 -12.10 20.89
C GLU A 248 -12.80 -12.19 20.12
N LEU A 249 -12.28 -11.08 19.64
CA LEU A 249 -10.96 -10.95 18.99
C LEU A 249 -9.82 -10.74 19.99
N ARG A 250 -10.02 -11.09 21.26
CA ARG A 250 -9.03 -11.02 22.37
C ARG A 250 -8.48 -9.60 22.60
N GLU A 251 -9.30 -8.59 22.35
CA GLU A 251 -8.94 -7.17 22.45
C GLU A 251 -7.74 -6.77 21.56
N ASP A 252 -7.56 -7.50 20.46
CA ASP A 252 -6.61 -7.10 19.42
C ASP A 252 -7.21 -5.96 18.59
N LEU A 253 -6.77 -4.73 18.88
CA LEU A 253 -7.30 -3.54 18.22
C LEU A 253 -6.98 -3.51 16.73
N LYS A 254 -5.81 -4.00 16.32
CA LYS A 254 -5.42 -4.03 14.91
C LYS A 254 -6.30 -4.99 14.12
N LEU A 255 -6.50 -6.19 14.65
CA LEU A 255 -7.37 -7.18 14.02
C LEU A 255 -8.83 -6.69 13.99
N MET A 256 -9.30 -6.03 15.07
CA MET A 256 -10.65 -5.46 15.11
C MET A 256 -10.84 -4.38 14.04
N GLN A 257 -9.90 -3.47 13.91
CA GLN A 257 -9.93 -2.41 12.91
C GLN A 257 -9.80 -2.94 11.48
N GLN A 258 -8.99 -3.98 11.26
CA GLN A 258 -8.89 -4.65 9.96
C GLN A 258 -10.21 -5.30 9.52
N GLU A 259 -10.86 -6.05 10.41
CA GLU A 259 -12.08 -6.81 10.10
C GLU A 259 -13.33 -5.92 10.13
N TYR A 260 -13.35 -4.92 11.02
CA TYR A 260 -14.46 -4.01 11.25
C TYR A 260 -14.02 -2.55 11.27
N PRO A 261 -13.44 -2.05 10.17
CA PRO A 261 -12.91 -0.69 10.09
C PRO A 261 -14.03 0.36 10.17
N SER A 262 -13.71 1.46 10.86
CA SER A 262 -14.57 2.65 10.96
C SER A 262 -14.21 3.70 9.92
N GLU A 263 -12.96 3.70 9.46
CA GLU A 263 -12.40 4.57 8.41
C GLU A 263 -11.41 3.80 7.52
N PRO A 264 -11.12 4.30 6.30
CA PRO A 264 -10.31 3.56 5.33
C PRO A 264 -8.92 3.17 5.84
N GLU A 265 -8.27 4.04 6.60
CA GLU A 265 -6.93 3.86 7.12
C GLU A 265 -6.81 2.64 8.03
N GLU A 266 -7.87 2.32 8.75
CA GLU A 266 -7.95 1.16 9.63
C GLU A 266 -7.88 -0.18 8.87
N CYS A 267 -8.37 -0.22 7.61
CA CYS A 267 -8.28 -1.41 6.76
C CYS A 267 -6.84 -1.82 6.46
N PHE A 268 -5.93 -0.86 6.47
CA PHE A 268 -4.58 -1.02 5.97
C PHE A 268 -3.53 -0.92 7.08
N GLN A 269 -3.92 -1.20 8.31
CA GLN A 269 -2.95 -1.36 9.39
C GLN A 269 -2.18 -2.66 9.21
N ALA A 270 -0.91 -2.66 9.58
CA ALA A 270 -0.09 -3.86 9.50
C ALA A 270 -0.71 -4.99 10.32
N THR A 271 -1.15 -6.03 9.65
CA THR A 271 -1.62 -7.29 10.26
C THR A 271 -0.42 -8.13 10.63
N GLY A 272 -0.18 -8.33 11.87
CA GLY A 272 1.03 -8.99 12.36
C GLY A 272 2.08 -7.95 12.74
N GLY A 273 3.03 -8.33 13.53
CA GLY A 273 3.97 -7.41 14.13
C GLY A 273 4.85 -6.68 13.12
N ALA A 274 4.33 -5.59 12.52
CA ALA A 274 5.24 -4.63 11.91
C ALA A 274 6.33 -4.32 12.92
N LEU A 275 7.55 -4.68 12.58
CA LEU A 275 8.69 -4.59 13.50
C LEU A 275 9.05 -3.14 13.77
N PHE A 276 8.73 -2.25 12.83
CA PHE A 276 9.07 -0.85 12.91
C PHE A 276 7.82 0.02 12.88
N HIS A 277 7.85 1.11 13.67
CA HIS A 277 6.86 2.18 13.63
C HIS A 277 7.61 3.50 13.45
N VAL A 278 7.65 3.98 12.21
CA VAL A 278 8.34 5.19 11.84
C VAL A 278 7.34 6.23 11.36
N GLU A 279 7.31 7.38 12.04
CA GLU A 279 6.61 8.56 11.53
C GLU A 279 7.55 9.28 10.56
N GLY A 280 7.18 9.31 9.28
CA GLY A 280 7.93 10.04 8.28
C GLY A 280 7.77 11.55 8.49
N THR A 281 8.87 12.28 8.58
CA THR A 281 8.86 13.74 8.61
C THR A 281 8.86 14.26 7.18
N PHE A 282 7.80 14.97 6.78
CA PHE A 282 7.75 15.56 5.46
C PHE A 282 8.62 16.83 5.44
N SER A 283 9.62 16.89 4.56
CA SER A 283 10.38 18.11 4.33
C SER A 283 9.96 18.78 3.03
N PRO A 284 9.52 20.05 3.06
CA PRO A 284 9.23 20.81 1.84
C PRO A 284 10.47 21.10 0.98
N SER A 285 11.66 20.85 1.51
CA SER A 285 12.94 20.99 0.79
C SER A 285 13.36 19.72 0.04
N TRP A 286 12.57 18.66 0.06
CA TRP A 286 12.82 17.42 -0.68
C TRP A 286 12.84 17.69 -2.19
N LYS A 287 13.96 17.46 -2.84
CA LYS A 287 14.14 17.71 -4.26
C LYS A 287 14.49 16.41 -4.98
N THR A 288 13.89 16.22 -6.14
CA THR A 288 14.28 15.15 -7.05
C THR A 288 15.28 15.66 -8.06
N GLU A 289 16.43 15.00 -8.19
CA GLU A 289 17.46 15.28 -9.19
C GLU A 289 17.72 14.02 -10.03
N ARG A 290 18.38 14.20 -11.17
CA ARG A 290 18.92 13.09 -11.96
C ARG A 290 20.42 12.96 -11.73
N VAL A 291 20.84 11.76 -11.36
CA VAL A 291 22.26 11.40 -11.27
C VAL A 291 22.47 10.17 -12.14
N GLU A 292 23.40 10.25 -13.12
CA GLU A 292 23.66 9.17 -14.09
C GLU A 292 22.41 8.67 -14.84
N GLY A 293 21.39 9.52 -15.01
CA GLY A 293 20.14 9.14 -15.66
C GLY A 293 19.04 8.65 -14.71
N TYR A 294 19.35 8.40 -13.43
CA TYR A 294 18.39 7.94 -12.42
C TYR A 294 17.86 9.08 -11.58
N TYR A 295 16.58 9.00 -11.20
CA TYR A 295 15.98 9.95 -10.27
C TYR A 295 16.44 9.65 -8.85
N VAL A 296 16.89 10.66 -8.17
CA VAL A 296 17.32 10.62 -6.79
C VAL A 296 16.53 11.63 -6.01
N ASN A 297 15.92 11.21 -4.92
CA ASN A 297 15.26 12.12 -4.01
C ASN A 297 16.29 12.72 -3.05
N TRP A 298 16.56 14.00 -3.18
CA TRP A 298 17.54 14.72 -2.38
C TRP A 298 16.87 15.57 -1.34
N LEU A 299 17.27 15.40 -0.10
CA LEU A 299 16.96 16.38 0.95
C LEU A 299 18.02 17.48 0.98
N VAL A 300 19.29 17.08 0.95
CA VAL A 300 20.44 17.98 1.01
C VAL A 300 21.20 17.92 -0.31
N THR A 301 21.04 18.95 -1.13
CA THR A 301 21.72 19.06 -2.43
C THR A 301 23.19 19.44 -2.30
N HIS A 302 23.54 20.14 -1.21
CA HIS A 302 24.91 20.61 -0.92
C HIS A 302 25.29 20.16 0.49
N PRO A 303 26.00 19.02 0.62
CA PRO A 303 26.50 18.56 1.91
C PRO A 303 27.39 19.62 2.55
N LEU A 304 27.25 19.82 3.86
CA LEU A 304 28.08 20.75 4.60
C LEU A 304 29.50 20.15 4.78
N PRO A 305 30.58 20.89 4.48
CA PRO A 305 31.94 20.37 4.56
C PRO A 305 32.35 19.85 5.94
N SER A 306 31.71 20.35 7.00
CA SER A 306 31.97 19.95 8.40
C SER A 306 31.21 18.70 8.85
N MET A 307 30.37 18.10 7.98
CA MET A 307 29.55 16.94 8.30
C MET A 307 30.11 15.66 7.69
N ASP A 308 30.01 14.59 8.42
CA ASP A 308 30.32 13.23 7.96
C ASP A 308 29.02 12.51 7.58
N TYR A 309 29.15 11.64 6.58
CA TYR A 309 28.01 10.91 6.04
C TYR A 309 28.31 9.42 5.92
N VAL A 310 27.26 8.62 6.00
CA VAL A 310 27.30 7.17 5.78
C VAL A 310 26.32 6.78 4.70
N ILE A 311 26.69 5.78 3.92
CA ILE A 311 25.88 5.23 2.83
C ILE A 311 25.63 3.76 3.11
N GLY A 312 24.37 3.35 3.08
CA GLY A 312 23.96 1.96 3.00
C GLY A 312 23.43 1.65 1.61
N CYS A 313 23.79 0.49 1.08
CA CYS A 313 23.35 0.06 -0.24
C CYS A 313 22.99 -1.41 -0.27
N ASP A 314 21.81 -1.68 -0.82
CA ASP A 314 21.32 -3.00 -1.20
C ASP A 314 21.24 -3.08 -2.73
N PRO A 315 22.19 -3.76 -3.40
CA PRO A 315 22.25 -3.79 -4.87
C PRO A 315 21.41 -4.93 -5.44
N SER A 316 20.66 -4.63 -6.51
CA SER A 316 19.92 -5.62 -7.31
C SER A 316 20.60 -5.96 -8.63
N GLY A 317 19.96 -6.85 -9.41
CA GLY A 317 20.45 -7.26 -10.74
C GLY A 317 20.14 -6.27 -11.86
N GLY A 318 19.34 -5.24 -11.63
CA GLY A 318 18.92 -4.28 -12.64
C GLY A 318 17.94 -4.82 -13.69
N THR A 319 17.27 -5.94 -13.40
CA THR A 319 16.38 -6.65 -14.35
C THR A 319 14.92 -6.18 -14.30
N GLY A 320 14.59 -5.24 -13.43
CA GLY A 320 13.22 -4.73 -13.25
C GLY A 320 12.38 -5.50 -12.22
N ASN A 321 12.91 -6.55 -11.60
CA ASN A 321 12.17 -7.38 -10.64
C ASN A 321 12.41 -6.97 -9.17
N ASP A 322 13.52 -6.29 -8.90
CA ASP A 322 13.96 -5.92 -7.56
C ASP A 322 14.75 -4.62 -7.61
N ASP A 323 14.60 -3.77 -6.60
CA ASP A 323 15.20 -2.44 -6.57
C ASP A 323 16.64 -2.46 -6.05
N THR A 324 17.54 -1.73 -6.71
CA THR A 324 18.77 -1.26 -6.06
C THR A 324 18.42 -0.07 -5.18
N ALA A 325 18.68 -0.17 -3.88
CA ALA A 325 18.44 0.90 -2.91
C ALA A 325 19.75 1.50 -2.38
N ILE A 326 19.84 2.83 -2.35
CA ILE A 326 20.95 3.61 -1.77
C ILE A 326 20.36 4.63 -0.79
N GLN A 327 20.82 4.59 0.45
CA GLN A 327 20.42 5.47 1.53
C GLN A 327 21.62 6.22 2.10
N VAL A 328 21.51 7.53 2.31
CA VAL A 328 22.57 8.33 2.92
C VAL A 328 22.05 9.03 4.16
N PHE A 329 22.83 8.96 5.24
CA PHE A 329 22.52 9.62 6.50
C PHE A 329 23.68 10.49 6.98
N CYS A 330 23.34 11.61 7.63
CA CYS A 330 24.31 12.47 8.30
C CYS A 330 24.68 11.88 9.67
N CYS A 331 25.98 11.74 9.97
CA CYS A 331 26.44 11.16 11.24
C CYS A 331 26.12 12.03 12.45
N GLN A 332 26.18 13.36 12.30
CA GLN A 332 25.97 14.30 13.40
C GLN A 332 24.51 14.47 13.79
N THR A 333 23.60 14.47 12.80
CA THR A 333 22.17 14.71 13.03
C THR A 333 21.33 13.43 13.04
N GLY A 334 21.79 12.36 12.38
CA GLY A 334 20.99 11.16 12.16
C GLY A 334 19.91 11.30 11.09
N GLU A 335 19.93 12.40 10.34
CA GLU A 335 18.96 12.66 9.28
C GLU A 335 19.28 11.88 8.01
N GLN A 336 18.26 11.32 7.39
CA GLN A 336 18.32 10.82 6.03
C GLN A 336 18.48 12.00 5.08
N VAL A 337 19.52 11.98 4.26
CA VAL A 337 19.83 13.10 3.35
C VAL A 337 19.74 12.73 1.88
N LEU A 338 19.60 11.43 1.59
CA LEU A 338 19.36 10.91 0.25
C LEU A 338 18.60 9.60 0.31
N GLU A 339 17.63 9.45 -0.57
CA GLU A 339 16.97 8.20 -0.91
C GLU A 339 17.04 7.99 -2.42
N LEU A 340 17.56 6.84 -2.86
CA LEU A 340 17.48 6.37 -4.22
C LEU A 340 17.04 4.91 -4.22
N PHE A 341 16.07 4.58 -5.05
CA PHE A 341 15.69 3.21 -5.37
C PHE A 341 15.29 3.10 -6.83
N ASN A 342 15.73 2.02 -7.49
CA ASN A 342 15.42 1.82 -8.92
C ASN A 342 15.71 0.38 -9.35
N PRO A 343 14.75 -0.30 -10.03
CA PRO A 343 14.88 -1.70 -10.40
C PRO A 343 15.75 -1.95 -11.65
N HIS A 344 16.24 -0.89 -12.31
CA HIS A 344 17.02 -1.00 -13.54
C HIS A 344 18.50 -0.66 -13.36
N ILE A 345 18.95 -0.39 -12.12
CA ILE A 345 20.36 -0.15 -11.83
C ILE A 345 21.08 -1.49 -11.70
N ASN A 346 21.93 -1.82 -12.66
CA ASN A 346 22.76 -3.01 -12.61
C ASN A 346 23.96 -2.85 -11.65
N PRO A 347 24.64 -3.92 -11.23
CA PRO A 347 25.72 -3.85 -10.23
C PRO A 347 26.90 -2.93 -10.60
N ILE A 348 27.25 -2.80 -11.88
CA ILE A 348 28.34 -1.92 -12.32
C ILE A 348 27.93 -0.45 -12.20
N GLU A 349 26.72 -0.13 -12.64
CA GLU A 349 26.14 1.20 -12.48
C GLU A 349 25.93 1.56 -11.01
N CYS A 350 25.51 0.61 -10.18
CA CYS A 350 25.43 0.77 -8.73
C CYS A 350 26.80 1.17 -8.14
N GLY A 351 27.88 0.49 -8.54
CA GLY A 351 29.24 0.84 -8.12
C GLY A 351 29.65 2.25 -8.50
N ARG A 352 29.35 2.68 -9.75
CA ARG A 352 29.60 4.05 -10.23
C ARG A 352 28.82 5.09 -9.45
N LEU A 353 27.54 4.84 -9.21
CA LEU A 353 26.68 5.72 -8.41
C LEU A 353 27.19 5.87 -6.98
N LEU A 354 27.59 4.77 -6.35
CA LEU A 354 28.11 4.79 -4.98
C LEU A 354 29.38 5.64 -4.88
N VAL A 355 30.30 5.56 -5.85
CA VAL A 355 31.49 6.40 -5.88
C VAL A 355 31.09 7.89 -5.98
N LYS A 356 30.21 8.24 -6.92
CA LYS A 356 29.77 9.64 -7.11
C LYS A 356 29.04 10.19 -5.90
N VAL A 357 28.11 9.41 -5.34
CA VAL A 357 27.39 9.80 -4.12
C VAL A 357 28.36 9.91 -2.94
N GLY A 358 29.28 8.97 -2.82
CA GLY A 358 30.30 8.99 -1.78
C GLY A 358 31.18 10.22 -1.84
N GLU A 359 31.69 10.57 -3.00
CA GLU A 359 32.51 11.79 -3.21
C GLU A 359 31.70 13.07 -2.95
N LYS A 360 30.44 13.11 -3.42
CA LYS A 360 29.54 14.26 -3.18
C LYS A 360 29.28 14.47 -1.68
N TYR A 361 29.12 13.40 -0.90
CA TYR A 361 28.89 13.45 0.53
C TYR A 361 30.19 13.33 1.36
N ASN A 362 31.19 14.16 1.06
CA ASN A 362 32.43 14.35 1.82
C ASN A 362 33.22 13.05 2.01
N LYS A 363 33.31 12.20 1.00
CA LYS A 363 33.89 10.85 1.07
C LYS A 363 33.20 9.99 2.12
N ALA A 364 31.89 9.86 1.99
CA ALA A 364 31.04 9.12 2.90
C ALA A 364 31.55 7.68 3.15
N TYR A 365 31.26 7.15 4.35
CA TYR A 365 31.57 5.76 4.64
C TYR A 365 30.52 4.84 4.03
N ILE A 366 30.94 3.90 3.17
CA ILE A 366 30.03 3.06 2.37
C ILE A 366 29.94 1.65 2.95
N ILE A 367 28.70 1.19 3.17
CA ILE A 367 28.36 -0.18 3.55
C ILE A 367 27.44 -0.76 2.48
N VAL A 368 27.92 -1.79 1.79
CA VAL A 368 27.17 -2.49 0.72
C VAL A 368 26.87 -3.91 1.16
N GLU A 369 25.68 -4.44 0.85
CA GLU A 369 25.46 -5.88 0.92
C GLU A 369 26.40 -6.59 -0.04
N GLY A 370 27.22 -7.52 0.49
CA GLY A 370 28.29 -8.17 -0.24
C GLY A 370 27.90 -9.47 -0.93
N ASN A 371 26.70 -9.96 -0.68
CA ASN A 371 26.15 -11.18 -1.27
C ASN A 371 25.64 -10.92 -2.70
N ASN A 372 25.34 -11.97 -3.44
CA ASN A 372 24.64 -11.92 -4.71
C ASN A 372 25.20 -10.82 -5.64
N HIS A 373 24.43 -9.79 -5.91
CA HIS A 373 24.76 -8.67 -6.79
C HIS A 373 25.89 -7.79 -6.24
N GLY A 374 25.99 -7.69 -4.90
CA GLY A 374 27.07 -6.96 -4.24
C GLY A 374 28.47 -7.55 -4.49
N ALA A 375 28.54 -8.84 -4.83
CA ALA A 375 29.82 -9.48 -5.21
C ALA A 375 30.47 -8.83 -6.45
N ALA A 376 29.69 -8.17 -7.31
CA ALA A 376 30.20 -7.39 -8.44
C ALA A 376 30.44 -5.91 -8.07
N VAL A 377 29.66 -5.34 -7.15
CA VAL A 377 29.79 -3.94 -6.69
C VAL A 377 31.07 -3.73 -5.86
N VAL A 378 31.34 -4.62 -4.92
CA VAL A 378 32.47 -4.50 -3.98
C VAL A 378 33.84 -4.42 -4.67
N PRO A 379 34.19 -5.26 -5.68
CA PRO A 379 35.45 -5.13 -6.40
C PRO A 379 35.60 -3.75 -7.07
N TRP A 380 34.52 -3.25 -7.72
CA TRP A 380 34.52 -1.94 -8.34
C TRP A 380 34.81 -0.81 -7.34
N LEU A 381 34.16 -0.84 -6.17
CA LEU A 381 34.41 0.13 -5.11
C LEU A 381 35.85 0.09 -4.60
N LYS A 382 36.46 -1.08 -4.46
CA LYS A 382 37.84 -1.23 -4.02
C LYS A 382 38.86 -0.61 -4.99
N GLU A 383 38.52 -0.53 -6.27
CA GLU A 383 39.38 0.04 -7.30
C GLU A 383 39.17 1.54 -7.47
N ASN A 384 37.95 2.03 -7.27
CA ASN A 384 37.54 3.38 -7.63
C ASN A 384 37.20 4.29 -6.43
N TYR A 385 37.29 3.78 -5.20
CA TYR A 385 36.98 4.54 -3.98
C TYR A 385 38.01 4.27 -2.86
N ASP A 386 38.09 5.18 -1.88
CA ASP A 386 39.01 5.00 -0.74
C ASP A 386 38.64 3.73 0.06
N ARG A 387 39.54 2.76 0.05
CA ARG A 387 39.35 1.46 0.74
C ARG A 387 39.15 1.58 2.25
N GLN A 388 39.61 2.68 2.88
CA GLN A 388 39.40 2.94 4.30
C GLN A 388 37.97 3.39 4.60
N ARG A 389 37.29 3.91 3.58
CA ARG A 389 35.90 4.36 3.65
C ARG A 389 34.89 3.28 3.22
N ILE A 390 35.33 2.06 2.95
CA ILE A 390 34.48 0.92 2.64
C ILE A 390 34.42 -0.01 3.87
N TYR A 391 33.20 -0.40 4.24
CA TYR A 391 32.97 -1.31 5.37
C TYR A 391 33.62 -2.68 5.13
N LYS A 392 34.22 -3.21 6.21
CA LYS A 392 34.76 -4.57 6.27
C LYS A 392 34.05 -5.33 7.39
N SER A 393 33.42 -6.44 7.03
CA SER A 393 32.82 -7.34 8.00
C SER A 393 33.90 -8.06 8.81
N LYS A 394 33.71 -8.17 10.12
CA LYS A 394 34.50 -9.07 10.95
C LYS A 394 34.00 -10.49 10.70
N MET A 395 34.86 -11.38 10.23
CA MET A 395 34.51 -12.80 10.06
C MET A 395 34.40 -13.50 11.40
N ALA A 396 33.57 -14.54 11.48
CA ALA A 396 33.28 -15.30 12.68
C ALA A 396 34.45 -16.11 13.24
N THR A 397 35.57 -16.22 12.52
CA THR A 397 36.78 -16.95 12.97
C THR A 397 37.99 -16.04 12.89
N ALA A 398 38.84 -16.09 13.91
CA ALA A 398 40.07 -15.29 14.04
C ALA A 398 41.10 -15.54 12.91
N SER A 399 40.93 -16.60 12.12
CA SER A 399 41.86 -17.03 11.06
C SER A 399 41.49 -16.57 9.65
N SER A 400 40.29 -15.95 9.44
CA SER A 400 39.87 -15.50 8.10
C SER A 400 40.03 -13.99 7.94
N PRO A 401 40.61 -13.51 6.84
CA PRO A 401 40.74 -12.08 6.61
C PRO A 401 39.37 -11.41 6.50
N PRO A 402 39.20 -10.17 7.02
CA PRO A 402 37.93 -9.44 6.92
C PRO A 402 37.56 -9.21 5.46
N LYS A 403 36.31 -9.49 5.10
CA LYS A 403 35.78 -9.27 3.75
C LYS A 403 35.13 -7.90 3.65
N TYR A 404 35.34 -7.23 2.52
CA TYR A 404 34.62 -5.99 2.20
C TYR A 404 33.12 -6.27 1.98
N GLY A 405 32.30 -5.35 2.41
CA GLY A 405 30.84 -5.46 2.38
C GLY A 405 30.25 -6.15 3.63
N TRP A 406 28.96 -6.02 3.78
CA TRP A 406 28.16 -6.72 4.79
C TRP A 406 27.59 -8.00 4.17
N TRP A 407 27.61 -9.10 4.92
CA TRP A 407 27.19 -10.41 4.41
C TRP A 407 25.88 -10.83 5.02
N ASN A 408 24.84 -10.95 4.15
CA ASN A 408 23.51 -11.35 4.55
C ASN A 408 23.46 -12.85 4.87
N SER A 409 22.85 -13.16 6.01
CA SER A 409 22.47 -14.49 6.46
C SER A 409 21.28 -14.33 7.39
N SER A 410 20.55 -15.38 7.70
CA SER A 410 19.45 -15.30 8.66
C SER A 410 19.89 -14.64 9.98
N ILE A 411 21.05 -15.01 10.52
CA ILE A 411 21.56 -14.46 11.78
C ILE A 411 21.92 -12.97 11.62
N SER A 412 22.61 -12.59 10.55
CA SER A 412 23.00 -11.19 10.34
C SER A 412 21.79 -10.29 10.01
N LYS A 413 20.76 -10.82 9.35
CA LYS A 413 19.52 -10.10 9.08
C LYS A 413 18.76 -9.79 10.38
N HIS A 414 18.64 -10.75 11.30
CA HIS A 414 18.06 -10.51 12.63
C HIS A 414 18.86 -9.50 13.44
N ALA A 415 20.20 -9.58 13.40
CA ALA A 415 21.06 -8.60 14.06
C ALA A 415 20.89 -7.19 13.47
N LEU A 416 20.72 -7.08 12.13
CA LEU A 416 20.46 -5.82 11.44
C LEU A 416 19.10 -5.23 11.85
N VAL A 417 18.05 -6.05 11.92
CA VAL A 417 16.72 -5.63 12.40
C VAL A 417 16.80 -5.13 13.85
N GLY A 418 17.50 -5.84 14.73
CA GLY A 418 17.74 -5.38 16.10
C GLY A 418 18.48 -4.04 16.16
N LEU A 419 19.43 -3.80 15.26
CA LEU A 419 20.11 -2.51 15.14
C LEU A 419 19.14 -1.41 14.68
N ILE A 420 18.33 -1.67 13.66
CA ILE A 420 17.33 -0.70 13.16
C ILE A 420 16.39 -0.29 14.28
N LEU A 421 15.85 -1.23 15.05
CA LEU A 421 14.98 -0.96 16.19
C LEU A 421 15.62 -0.02 17.22
N ASN A 422 16.92 -0.18 17.47
CA ASN A 422 17.66 0.65 18.42
C ASN A 422 17.99 2.05 17.87
N GLU A 423 18.19 2.18 16.56
CA GLU A 423 18.60 3.44 15.93
C GLU A 423 17.43 4.31 15.48
N ILE A 424 16.25 3.74 15.21
CA ILE A 424 15.04 4.48 14.79
C ILE A 424 14.75 5.69 15.69
N PRO A 425 14.78 5.60 17.04
CA PRO A 425 14.46 6.76 17.89
C PRO A 425 15.40 7.95 17.73
N GLN A 426 16.58 7.73 17.15
CA GLN A 426 17.63 8.72 16.97
C GLN A 426 17.82 9.10 15.49
N THR A 427 16.96 8.59 14.61
CA THR A 427 17.08 8.73 13.16
C THR A 427 15.84 9.47 12.62
N ILE A 428 16.05 10.41 11.72
CA ILE A 428 14.97 11.15 11.07
C ILE A 428 14.86 10.68 9.63
N PHE A 429 13.70 10.15 9.28
CA PHE A 429 13.40 9.67 7.93
C PHE A 429 12.54 10.68 7.18
N TYR A 430 12.93 10.94 5.94
CA TYR A 430 12.19 11.81 5.02
C TYR A 430 11.73 11.06 3.76
N GLY A 431 12.41 9.99 3.39
CA GLY A 431 12.10 9.17 2.22
C GLY A 431 10.79 8.40 2.41
N LYS A 432 9.81 8.71 1.56
CA LYS A 432 8.50 8.07 1.64
C LYS A 432 8.59 6.55 1.41
N GLN A 433 9.40 6.11 0.43
CA GLN A 433 9.56 4.68 0.15
C GLN A 433 10.19 3.96 1.35
N THR A 434 11.24 4.54 1.92
CA THR A 434 11.89 4.00 3.12
C THR A 434 10.92 3.85 4.29
N VAL A 435 10.10 4.89 4.56
CA VAL A 435 9.10 4.86 5.64
C VAL A 435 8.01 3.83 5.36
N ASP A 436 7.52 3.75 4.12
CA ASP A 436 6.50 2.78 3.72
C ASP A 436 7.02 1.34 3.88
N GLU A 437 8.27 1.05 3.47
CA GLU A 437 8.90 -0.27 3.64
C GLU A 437 9.16 -0.61 5.12
N LEU A 438 9.70 0.32 5.91
CA LEU A 438 9.90 0.10 7.35
C LEU A 438 8.59 -0.25 8.06
N ASN A 439 7.52 0.51 7.81
CA ASN A 439 6.22 0.28 8.43
C ASN A 439 5.49 -0.98 7.93
N SER A 440 6.01 -1.61 6.89
CA SER A 440 5.47 -2.83 6.29
C SER A 440 6.34 -4.07 6.51
N PHE A 441 7.50 -3.89 7.13
CA PHE A 441 8.44 -4.98 7.40
C PHE A 441 8.01 -5.78 8.64
N GLU A 442 7.89 -7.09 8.52
CA GLU A 442 7.32 -7.95 9.55
C GLU A 442 8.12 -9.23 9.76
N GLU A 443 7.89 -9.87 10.90
CA GLU A 443 8.31 -11.25 11.15
C GLU A 443 7.12 -12.17 10.89
N THR A 444 7.30 -13.12 9.96
CA THR A 444 6.27 -14.10 9.67
C THR A 444 6.10 -15.09 10.82
N PRO A 445 4.97 -15.84 10.87
CA PRO A 445 4.79 -16.90 11.88
C PRO A 445 5.89 -17.97 11.88
N GLU A 446 6.58 -18.16 10.74
CA GLU A 446 7.72 -19.08 10.59
C GLU A 446 9.04 -18.45 11.02
N GLY A 447 9.04 -17.22 11.55
CA GLY A 447 10.22 -16.50 12.00
C GLY A 447 11.08 -15.93 10.86
N ARG A 448 10.51 -15.72 9.68
CA ARG A 448 11.19 -15.03 8.58
C ARG A 448 10.98 -13.52 8.69
N LEU A 449 12.03 -12.78 8.41
CA LEU A 449 12.00 -11.32 8.37
C LEU A 449 11.84 -10.88 6.91
N GLU A 450 10.69 -10.32 6.56
CA GLU A 450 10.38 -9.94 5.18
C GLU A 450 9.39 -8.77 5.09
N GLY A 451 9.41 -8.09 3.93
CA GLY A 451 8.42 -7.12 3.50
C GLY A 451 8.11 -7.37 2.02
N LYS A 452 7.10 -6.73 1.45
CA LYS A 452 6.81 -6.81 0.01
C LYS A 452 8.00 -6.31 -0.83
N SER A 453 8.68 -5.30 -0.34
CA SER A 453 10.00 -4.82 -0.72
C SER A 453 10.72 -4.50 0.57
N ASP A 454 11.99 -4.88 0.69
CA ASP A 454 12.79 -4.62 1.89
C ASP A 454 14.14 -3.97 1.57
N ASN A 455 14.34 -3.56 0.33
CA ASN A 455 15.61 -3.02 -0.16
C ASN A 455 15.99 -1.71 0.53
N CYS A 456 15.03 -0.79 0.71
CA CYS A 456 15.26 0.45 1.46
C CYS A 456 15.44 0.19 2.96
N VAL A 457 14.79 -0.83 3.52
CA VAL A 457 14.98 -1.28 4.92
C VAL A 457 16.40 -1.79 5.11
N ILE A 458 16.86 -2.70 4.25
CA ILE A 458 18.21 -3.26 4.31
C ILE A 458 19.25 -2.14 4.10
N ALA A 459 19.10 -1.31 3.08
CA ALA A 459 20.02 -0.19 2.83
C ALA A 459 20.07 0.79 4.01
N SER A 460 18.93 1.10 4.64
CA SER A 460 18.89 1.95 5.85
C SER A 460 19.59 1.28 7.03
N GLY A 461 19.34 -0.01 7.27
CA GLY A 461 20.01 -0.77 8.31
C GLY A 461 21.53 -0.82 8.11
N LEU A 462 22.00 -0.97 6.88
CA LEU A 462 23.41 -0.91 6.55
C LEU A 462 24.00 0.47 6.86
N ALA A 463 23.32 1.56 6.50
CA ALA A 463 23.74 2.90 6.88
C ALA A 463 23.81 3.08 8.41
N MET A 464 22.88 2.49 9.16
CA MET A 464 22.85 2.52 10.64
C MET A 464 24.05 1.80 11.26
N ILE A 465 24.65 0.80 10.60
CA ILE A 465 25.94 0.24 11.04
C ILE A 465 27.00 1.34 11.04
N GLY A 466 27.01 2.20 10.03
CA GLY A 466 27.88 3.35 9.93
C GLY A 466 27.56 4.42 10.97
N LEU A 467 26.31 4.75 11.18
CA LEU A 467 25.87 5.71 12.22
C LEU A 467 26.33 5.25 13.60
N LYS A 468 26.17 3.97 13.93
CA LYS A 468 26.68 3.39 15.19
C LYS A 468 28.20 3.46 15.30
N LYS A 469 28.91 3.20 14.20
CA LYS A 469 30.38 3.33 14.17
C LYS A 469 30.84 4.77 14.46
N PHE A 470 30.14 5.76 13.94
CA PHE A 470 30.44 7.17 14.10
C PHE A 470 29.57 7.86 15.15
N PHE A 471 29.00 7.09 16.08
CA PHE A 471 28.11 7.61 17.12
C PHE A 471 28.74 8.74 17.94
N TYR A 472 30.05 8.74 18.12
CA TYR A 472 30.80 9.81 18.82
C TYR A 472 30.70 11.18 18.14
N LEU A 473 30.28 11.23 16.87
CA LEU A 473 30.02 12.47 16.12
C LEU A 473 28.62 13.03 16.37
N ARG A 474 27.71 12.25 16.97
CA ARG A 474 26.33 12.65 17.18
C ARG A 474 26.24 13.92 18.01
N GLY A 475 25.55 14.94 17.47
CA GLY A 475 25.42 16.25 18.13
C GLY A 475 26.67 17.14 18.07
N GLN A 476 27.81 16.64 17.52
CA GLN A 476 29.03 17.42 17.36
C GLN A 476 28.99 18.22 16.06
N HIS A 477 29.55 19.43 16.10
CA HIS A 477 29.74 20.29 14.91
C HIS A 477 28.45 20.61 14.12
N ILE A 478 27.27 20.47 14.74
CA ILE A 478 26.05 20.97 14.12
C ILE A 478 26.22 22.48 14.00
N PRO A 479 26.29 23.07 12.79
CA PRO A 479 26.31 24.52 12.65
C PRO A 479 25.05 25.03 13.32
N LYS A 480 25.20 26.00 14.24
CA LYS A 480 24.03 26.70 14.75
C LYS A 480 23.25 27.18 13.54
N PRO A 481 21.92 26.89 13.46
CA PRO A 481 21.13 27.39 12.36
C PRO A 481 21.44 28.86 12.25
N ILE A 482 21.89 29.30 11.06
CA ILE A 482 21.99 30.74 10.78
C ILE A 482 20.57 31.24 11.00
N VAL A 483 20.34 31.87 12.12
CA VAL A 483 19.10 32.61 12.38
C VAL A 483 19.15 33.71 11.34
N VAL A 484 18.64 33.47 10.16
CA VAL A 484 18.27 34.51 9.24
C VAL A 484 17.19 35.25 10.02
N GLU A 485 17.56 36.38 10.61
CA GLU A 485 16.57 37.29 11.20
C GLU A 485 15.52 37.45 10.13
N LYS A 486 14.32 36.93 10.39
CA LYS A 486 13.18 37.12 9.48
C LYS A 486 13.08 38.63 9.31
N PRO A 487 13.17 39.18 8.10
CA PRO A 487 12.91 40.59 7.89
C PRO A 487 11.56 40.86 8.58
N ARG A 488 11.46 41.87 9.41
CA ARG A 488 10.31 42.19 10.27
C ARG A 488 8.96 42.32 9.56
N ASN A 489 8.89 42.03 8.24
CA ASN A 489 7.72 42.15 7.38
C ASN A 489 7.39 40.88 6.57
N TYR A 490 7.80 39.68 7.00
CA TYR A 490 7.29 38.46 6.39
C TYR A 490 5.96 38.08 7.06
N MET A 491 4.85 38.56 6.49
CA MET A 491 3.53 37.96 6.73
C MET A 491 3.55 36.54 6.16
N SER A 492 3.35 35.53 7.00
CA SER A 492 3.08 34.17 6.57
C SER A 492 1.68 34.14 5.95
N TYR A 493 1.61 34.25 4.64
CA TYR A 493 0.35 34.03 3.92
C TYR A 493 0.06 32.54 3.85
N THR A 494 -1.16 32.17 4.24
CA THR A 494 -1.69 30.83 3.95
C THR A 494 -1.94 30.71 2.43
N PHE A 495 -2.00 29.48 1.93
CA PHE A 495 -2.25 29.22 0.49
C PHE A 495 -3.55 29.89 0.00
N GLU A 496 -4.57 30.00 0.84
CA GLU A 496 -5.83 30.70 0.57
C GLU A 496 -5.65 32.21 0.43
N GLU A 497 -4.82 32.83 1.28
CA GLU A 497 -4.53 34.27 1.21
C GLU A 497 -3.72 34.63 -0.04
N VAL A 498 -2.83 33.76 -0.49
CA VAL A 498 -2.08 33.94 -1.75
C VAL A 498 -3.01 33.80 -2.95
N TYR A 499 -3.93 32.83 -2.92
CA TYR A 499 -4.91 32.61 -3.99
C TYR A 499 -5.91 33.78 -4.08
N ASP A 500 -6.34 34.30 -2.95
CA ASP A 500 -7.25 35.46 -2.86
C ASP A 500 -6.58 36.79 -3.34
N GLN A 501 -5.28 36.92 -3.11
CA GLN A 501 -4.50 38.06 -3.62
C GLN A 501 -4.24 37.98 -5.14
N ILE A 502 -4.04 36.78 -5.67
CA ILE A 502 -3.86 36.56 -7.12
C ILE A 502 -5.19 36.78 -7.85
N SER A 503 -6.30 36.33 -7.30
CA SER A 503 -7.63 36.50 -7.89
C SER A 503 -8.17 37.93 -7.81
N LYS A 504 -7.80 38.71 -6.81
CA LYS A 504 -8.17 40.13 -6.67
C LYS A 504 -7.30 41.09 -7.49
N LYS A 505 -6.10 40.66 -7.96
CA LYS A 505 -5.18 41.49 -8.77
C LYS A 505 -5.29 41.29 -10.28
N GLY A 506 -6.37 40.72 -10.79
CA GLY A 506 -6.66 40.68 -12.23
C GLY A 506 -7.02 42.01 -12.88
N ARG A 507 -6.79 43.17 -12.24
CA ARG A 507 -6.87 44.51 -12.85
C ARG A 507 -5.86 45.47 -12.22
N GLY A 508 -4.74 45.66 -12.93
CA GLY A 508 -3.95 46.90 -12.88
C GLY A 508 -2.72 46.93 -11.96
N ARG A 509 -1.58 47.08 -12.64
CA ARG A 509 -0.27 47.59 -12.25
C ARG A 509 0.73 46.66 -11.58
N GLY A 510 1.89 46.61 -12.24
CA GLY A 510 3.03 45.74 -12.01
C GLY A 510 3.64 45.84 -10.60
N PHE A 511 4.09 44.67 -10.17
CA PHE A 511 4.94 44.52 -9.01
C PHE A 511 6.40 44.39 -9.47
N TYR A 512 7.24 45.33 -9.07
CA TYR A 512 8.69 45.15 -9.08
C TYR A 512 9.06 44.34 -7.84
N GLY A 513 9.31 43.03 -8.01
CA GLY A 513 10.05 42.23 -7.06
C GLY A 513 11.56 42.37 -7.35
N PRO A 514 12.45 42.15 -6.38
CA PRO A 514 13.89 42.22 -6.61
C PRO A 514 14.28 41.20 -7.70
N GLN A 515 14.91 41.70 -8.76
CA GLN A 515 15.49 40.90 -9.83
C GLN A 515 16.63 40.05 -9.25
N VAL A 516 16.40 38.77 -9.12
CA VAL A 516 17.49 37.79 -9.07
C VAL A 516 17.86 37.52 -10.52
N GLY A 517 18.97 38.11 -10.96
CA GLY A 517 19.48 37.97 -12.30
C GLY A 517 19.89 36.52 -12.59
N TRP A 518 19.21 35.87 -13.50
CA TRP A 518 19.64 34.66 -14.15
C TRP A 518 20.42 35.06 -15.38
N GLY A 519 21.76 35.11 -15.26
CA GLY A 519 22.64 35.20 -16.40
C GLY A 519 22.71 33.86 -17.11
N TYR A 520 22.15 33.75 -18.31
CA TYR A 520 22.50 32.71 -19.25
C TYR A 520 23.83 33.10 -19.92
N PRO A 521 24.84 32.25 -19.96
CA PRO A 521 25.94 32.43 -20.92
C PRO A 521 25.51 31.84 -22.26
N ASN A 522 25.43 32.70 -23.28
CA ASN A 522 25.47 32.27 -24.67
C ASN A 522 26.81 31.59 -24.96
N ARG A 523 26.79 30.35 -25.33
CA ARG A 523 27.38 29.65 -26.49
C ARG A 523 27.38 28.17 -26.26
#